data_1fd7b50f31f8b7b331493da84106fbae
#
_entry.id   1fd7b50f31f8b7b331493da84106fbae
#
_cell.length_a   1.000
_cell.length_b   1.000
_cell.length_c   1.000
_cell.angle_alpha   90.00
_cell.angle_beta   90.00
_cell.angle_gamma   90.00
#
_symmetry.space_group_name_H-M   'P 1'
#
loop_
_entity.id
_entity.type
_entity.pdbx_description
1 polymer ?
#
loop_
_entity_poly.entity_id
_entity_poly.type
_entity_poly.pdbx_seq_one_letter_code
_entity_poly.pdbx_strand_id
1 'polypeptide(L)'
;MFVKTFPRILKDEVWSKVLTLGMILFLILLADAILSFWVPNFIQDSLQSSFLMGLVISFSSVVGFGADLIFPQILRGFTVKRLILLGILSSFIFSAILLGATAAPYLVIFLLAMAVWGIYYELLGFGEQQFVADSTPLRLHSAAWGVMSIFRSLAYFLGPIIGGLLLARGDRTPAYFAILLTFLGLVFLMLAREKHKRPIEIDVHEVNLIRELAHWKVLFSHVWPIVIMSIFMGLVDATFWTTGAVWSHTLSERSWWGGMFLPLYTLPSLFVGFVVAKWQVFEGKKRLAEKFLFFSGIFLAMLGLTDAIFFQLLFVFVSSTLLAVSFPLTDGVYSDIVARMGRERRHLIGLSRSTISIAYIIGPAWAGFIASTIGERLTFSAVGITVVVVSAVLLLTTPKKLKLPQEEIKKWE
;
A
#
# COMPACT_ATOMS: atom_id res chain seq x y z
N MET A 1 31.26 5.73 2.34
CA MET A 1 31.07 5.27 3.73
C MET A 1 30.25 3.96 3.79
N PHE A 2 29.25 3.74 2.96
CA PHE A 2 28.40 2.55 2.93
C PHE A 2 29.15 1.21 2.63
N VAL A 3 30.10 1.19 1.70
CA VAL A 3 30.77 -0.06 1.25
C VAL A 3 31.63 -0.73 2.34
N LYS A 4 32.19 0.02 3.30
CA LYS A 4 32.99 -0.55 4.42
C LYS A 4 32.15 -1.05 5.60
N THR A 5 30.87 -0.66 5.69
CA THR A 5 29.94 -1.06 6.78
C THR A 5 29.16 -2.33 6.46
N PHE A 6 28.97 -2.66 5.18
CA PHE A 6 28.16 -3.81 4.73
C PHE A 6 28.62 -5.16 5.31
N PRO A 7 29.94 -5.50 5.36
CA PRO A 7 30.39 -6.77 5.93
C PRO A 7 30.19 -6.88 7.47
N ARG A 8 30.11 -5.74 8.17
CA ARG A 8 29.82 -5.71 9.62
C ARG A 8 28.33 -5.88 9.90
N ILE A 9 27.47 -5.36 9.03
CA ILE A 9 26.01 -5.50 9.13
C ILE A 9 25.59 -6.96 8.97
N LEU A 10 26.21 -7.72 8.05
CA LEU A 10 25.93 -9.15 7.87
C LEU A 10 26.38 -10.03 9.05
N LYS A 11 27.29 -9.57 9.88
CA LYS A 11 27.75 -10.27 11.10
C LYS A 11 26.87 -9.97 12.32
N ASP A 12 26.04 -8.93 12.28
CA ASP A 12 25.08 -8.60 13.33
C ASP A 12 23.85 -9.50 13.21
N GLU A 13 23.53 -10.26 14.24
CA GLU A 13 22.41 -11.22 14.24
C GLU A 13 21.06 -10.55 13.92
N VAL A 14 20.85 -9.32 14.39
CA VAL A 14 19.61 -8.56 14.15
C VAL A 14 19.48 -8.21 12.68
N TRP A 15 20.52 -7.62 12.09
CA TRP A 15 20.51 -7.22 10.69
C TRP A 15 20.46 -8.41 9.73
N SER A 16 21.12 -9.51 10.07
CA SER A 16 21.01 -10.76 9.30
C SER A 16 19.57 -11.25 9.22
N LYS A 17 18.81 -11.19 10.34
CA LYS A 17 17.39 -11.55 10.37
C LYS A 17 16.53 -10.59 9.54
N VAL A 18 16.75 -9.27 9.67
CA VAL A 18 16.02 -8.24 8.91
C VAL A 18 16.26 -8.40 7.40
N LEU A 19 17.50 -8.63 6.98
CA LEU A 19 17.83 -8.85 5.57
C LEU A 19 17.25 -10.17 5.03
N THR A 20 17.27 -11.23 5.85
CA THR A 20 16.66 -12.53 5.46
C THR A 20 15.16 -12.38 5.25
N LEU A 21 14.46 -11.75 6.19
CA LEU A 21 13.02 -11.46 6.00
C LEU A 21 12.79 -10.53 4.82
N GLY A 22 13.60 -9.47 4.68
CA GLY A 22 13.51 -8.54 3.55
C GLY A 22 13.64 -9.25 2.20
N MET A 23 14.54 -10.24 2.06
CA MET A 23 14.69 -11.03 0.85
C MET A 23 13.49 -11.96 0.60
N ILE A 24 12.95 -12.60 1.65
CA ILE A 24 11.73 -13.41 1.55
C ILE A 24 10.57 -12.53 1.09
N LEU A 25 10.37 -11.40 1.74
CA LEU A 25 9.34 -10.43 1.39
C LEU A 25 9.52 -9.89 -0.03
N PHE A 26 10.76 -9.62 -0.46
CA PHE A 26 11.05 -9.18 -1.82
C PHE A 26 10.49 -10.16 -2.86
N LEU A 27 10.75 -11.46 -2.70
CA LEU A 27 10.26 -12.47 -3.64
C LEU A 27 8.72 -12.56 -3.65
N ILE A 28 8.10 -12.52 -2.47
CA ILE A 28 6.64 -12.60 -2.31
C ILE A 28 5.98 -11.33 -2.87
N LEU A 29 6.52 -10.17 -2.53
CA LEU A 29 5.99 -8.87 -2.98
C LEU A 29 6.29 -8.62 -4.47
N LEU A 30 7.35 -9.20 -5.02
CA LEU A 30 7.60 -9.15 -6.46
C LEU A 30 6.56 -9.99 -7.22
N ALA A 31 6.22 -11.18 -6.70
CA ALA A 31 5.11 -11.98 -7.24
C ALA A 31 3.79 -11.20 -7.17
N ASP A 32 3.51 -10.59 -6.04
CA ASP A 32 2.32 -9.76 -5.82
C ASP A 32 2.30 -8.54 -6.77
N ALA A 33 3.40 -7.83 -6.94
CA ALA A 33 3.49 -6.68 -7.84
C ALA A 33 3.29 -7.03 -9.32
N ILE A 34 3.75 -8.23 -9.75
CA ILE A 34 3.47 -8.76 -11.09
C ILE A 34 1.98 -9.04 -11.23
N LEU A 35 1.35 -9.65 -10.23
CA LEU A 35 -0.08 -9.91 -10.22
C LEU A 35 -0.90 -8.61 -10.13
N SER A 36 -0.45 -7.65 -9.34
CA SER A 36 -1.10 -6.32 -9.23
C SER A 36 -1.11 -5.55 -10.56
N PHE A 37 -0.14 -5.81 -11.44
CA PHE A 37 -0.16 -5.29 -12.81
C PHE A 37 -1.10 -6.09 -13.72
N TRP A 38 -1.06 -7.41 -13.64
CA TRP A 38 -1.80 -8.30 -14.54
C TRP A 38 -3.30 -8.38 -14.21
N VAL A 39 -3.67 -8.48 -12.94
CA VAL A 39 -5.04 -8.77 -12.48
C VAL A 39 -6.06 -7.74 -12.92
N PRO A 40 -5.82 -6.40 -12.80
CA PRO A 40 -6.76 -5.41 -13.31
C PRO A 40 -7.03 -5.56 -14.81
N ASN A 41 -5.98 -5.78 -15.61
CA ASN A 41 -6.09 -6.03 -17.04
C ASN A 41 -6.94 -7.26 -17.30
N PHE A 42 -6.59 -8.39 -16.66
CA PHE A 42 -7.30 -9.67 -16.85
C PHE A 42 -8.79 -9.60 -16.46
N ILE A 43 -9.12 -8.91 -15.36
CA ILE A 43 -10.52 -8.75 -14.93
C ILE A 43 -11.26 -7.84 -15.90
N GLN A 44 -10.67 -6.72 -16.33
CA GLN A 44 -11.29 -5.79 -17.26
C GLN A 44 -11.56 -6.47 -18.61
N ASP A 45 -10.59 -7.20 -19.15
CA ASP A 45 -10.72 -7.92 -20.41
C ASP A 45 -11.78 -9.04 -20.32
N SER A 46 -11.84 -9.73 -19.17
CA SER A 46 -12.80 -10.82 -18.94
C SER A 46 -14.23 -10.31 -18.75
N LEU A 47 -14.43 -9.22 -18.00
CA LEU A 47 -15.74 -8.69 -17.66
C LEU A 47 -16.19 -7.57 -18.61
N GLN A 48 -15.30 -7.09 -19.51
CA GLN A 48 -15.55 -6.00 -20.45
C GLN A 48 -16.10 -4.72 -19.76
N SER A 49 -15.66 -4.45 -18.53
CA SER A 49 -16.14 -3.35 -17.70
C SER A 49 -15.10 -2.87 -16.70
N SER A 50 -14.62 -1.64 -16.89
CA SER A 50 -13.72 -0.97 -15.93
C SER A 50 -14.40 -0.78 -14.56
N PHE A 51 -15.72 -0.56 -14.55
CA PHE A 51 -16.47 -0.43 -13.29
C PHE A 51 -16.51 -1.73 -12.50
N LEU A 52 -16.86 -2.85 -13.16
CA LEU A 52 -16.83 -4.16 -12.48
C LEU A 52 -15.43 -4.54 -12.03
N MET A 53 -14.40 -4.25 -12.83
CA MET A 53 -13.01 -4.44 -12.45
C MET A 53 -12.70 -3.68 -11.14
N GLY A 54 -13.04 -2.40 -11.08
CA GLY A 54 -12.84 -1.59 -9.89
C GLY A 54 -13.59 -2.12 -8.65
N LEU A 55 -14.86 -2.55 -8.80
CA LEU A 55 -15.64 -3.16 -7.71
C LEU A 55 -15.00 -4.47 -7.21
N VAL A 56 -14.56 -5.32 -8.13
CA VAL A 56 -13.92 -6.60 -7.79
C VAL A 56 -12.63 -6.36 -7.02
N ILE A 57 -11.79 -5.40 -7.45
CA ILE A 57 -10.55 -5.07 -6.75
C ILE A 57 -10.84 -4.46 -5.37
N SER A 58 -11.83 -3.56 -5.26
CA SER A 58 -12.27 -3.00 -3.97
C SER A 58 -12.69 -4.07 -2.97
N PHE A 59 -13.24 -5.19 -3.43
CA PHE A 59 -13.68 -6.27 -2.56
C PHE A 59 -12.53 -6.90 -1.76
N SER A 60 -11.30 -6.92 -2.30
CA SER A 60 -10.13 -7.38 -1.54
C SER A 60 -9.90 -6.56 -0.27
N SER A 61 -10.07 -5.24 -0.37
CA SER A 61 -9.90 -4.33 0.77
C SER A 61 -11.06 -4.41 1.77
N VAL A 62 -12.28 -4.71 1.31
CA VAL A 62 -13.42 -5.00 2.20
C VAL A 62 -13.13 -6.23 3.04
N VAL A 63 -12.63 -7.30 2.41
CA VAL A 63 -12.26 -8.54 3.12
C VAL A 63 -11.06 -8.32 4.02
N GLY A 64 -10.03 -7.58 3.57
CA GLY A 64 -8.87 -7.20 4.37
C GLY A 64 -9.28 -6.43 5.63
N PHE A 65 -10.13 -5.42 5.50
CA PHE A 65 -10.66 -4.68 6.63
C PHE A 65 -11.42 -5.58 7.64
N GLY A 66 -12.22 -6.53 7.14
CA GLY A 66 -12.86 -7.54 7.97
C GLY A 66 -11.84 -8.45 8.67
N ALA A 67 -10.78 -8.84 7.99
CA ALA A 67 -9.69 -9.64 8.54
C ALA A 67 -8.93 -8.89 9.65
N ASP A 68 -8.66 -7.60 9.49
CA ASP A 68 -8.04 -6.75 10.52
C ASP A 68 -8.79 -6.77 11.84
N LEU A 69 -10.12 -6.87 11.81
CA LEU A 69 -10.95 -6.93 13.01
C LEU A 69 -10.91 -8.32 13.67
N ILE A 70 -10.75 -9.38 12.89
CA ILE A 70 -10.89 -10.76 13.35
C ILE A 70 -9.53 -11.39 13.69
N PHE A 71 -8.48 -11.07 12.94
CA PHE A 71 -7.15 -11.68 13.04
C PHE A 71 -6.49 -11.51 14.42
N PRO A 72 -6.57 -10.37 15.13
CA PRO A 72 -6.01 -10.27 16.46
C PRO A 72 -6.56 -11.31 17.46
N GLN A 73 -7.78 -11.80 17.22
CA GLN A 73 -8.42 -12.82 18.05
C GLN A 73 -8.04 -14.25 17.63
N ILE A 74 -8.06 -14.54 16.30
CA ILE A 74 -7.84 -15.89 15.76
C ILE A 74 -6.34 -16.23 15.72
N LEU A 75 -5.48 -15.28 15.40
CA LEU A 75 -4.04 -15.51 15.21
C LEU A 75 -3.23 -15.40 16.51
N ARG A 76 -3.89 -15.39 17.67
CA ARG A 76 -3.22 -15.42 18.98
C ARG A 76 -2.22 -16.58 19.06
N GLY A 77 -1.00 -16.27 19.47
CA GLY A 77 0.05 -17.28 19.63
C GLY A 77 0.68 -17.81 18.34
N PHE A 78 0.33 -17.24 17.17
CA PHE A 78 1.01 -17.60 15.93
C PHE A 78 2.41 -16.97 15.89
N THR A 79 3.39 -17.74 15.42
CA THR A 79 4.74 -17.24 15.18
C THR A 79 4.80 -16.45 13.87
N VAL A 80 5.78 -15.56 13.75
CA VAL A 80 6.07 -14.82 12.51
C VAL A 80 6.13 -15.77 11.30
N LYS A 81 6.83 -16.89 11.46
CA LYS A 81 6.98 -17.90 10.40
C LYS A 81 5.64 -18.50 9.96
N ARG A 82 4.73 -18.76 10.90
CA ARG A 82 3.37 -19.26 10.59
C ARG A 82 2.54 -18.22 9.85
N LEU A 83 2.61 -16.94 10.27
CA LEU A 83 1.88 -15.86 9.61
C LEU A 83 2.34 -15.67 8.17
N ILE A 84 3.66 -15.61 7.94
CA ILE A 84 4.23 -15.50 6.59
C ILE A 84 3.92 -16.74 5.76
N LEU A 85 3.98 -17.95 6.34
CA LEU A 85 3.60 -19.19 5.65
C LEU A 85 2.14 -19.16 5.19
N LEU A 86 1.21 -18.72 6.07
CA LEU A 86 -0.20 -18.57 5.69
C LEU A 86 -0.38 -17.53 4.58
N GLY A 87 0.36 -16.42 4.62
CA GLY A 87 0.38 -15.44 3.53
C GLY A 87 0.86 -16.06 2.21
N ILE A 88 1.95 -16.84 2.23
CA ILE A 88 2.45 -17.57 1.06
C ILE A 88 1.40 -18.57 0.52
N LEU A 89 0.76 -19.33 1.39
CA LEU A 89 -0.31 -20.24 1.01
C LEU A 89 -1.51 -19.51 0.39
N SER A 90 -1.90 -18.37 0.95
CA SER A 90 -2.93 -17.51 0.37
C SER A 90 -2.54 -17.00 -1.01
N SER A 91 -1.28 -16.62 -1.24
CA SER A 91 -0.77 -16.22 -2.57
C SER A 91 -0.83 -17.37 -3.58
N PHE A 92 -0.53 -18.61 -3.18
CA PHE A 92 -0.71 -19.79 -4.05
C PHE A 92 -2.17 -20.03 -4.40
N ILE A 93 -3.08 -19.97 -3.40
CA ILE A 93 -4.52 -20.15 -3.60
C ILE A 93 -5.05 -19.06 -4.53
N PHE A 94 -4.67 -17.80 -4.31
CA PHE A 94 -5.01 -16.70 -5.17
C PHE A 94 -4.60 -16.92 -6.62
N SER A 95 -3.33 -17.27 -6.85
CA SER A 95 -2.81 -17.56 -8.19
C SER A 95 -3.50 -18.74 -8.85
N ALA A 96 -3.82 -19.79 -8.08
CA ALA A 96 -4.53 -20.97 -8.59
C ALA A 96 -5.98 -20.63 -9.00
N ILE A 97 -6.70 -19.83 -8.20
CA ILE A 97 -8.05 -19.36 -8.54
C ILE A 97 -8.01 -18.52 -9.83
N LEU A 98 -7.03 -17.62 -9.97
CA LEU A 98 -6.88 -16.80 -11.17
C LEU A 98 -6.57 -17.66 -12.42
N LEU A 99 -5.72 -18.69 -12.30
CA LEU A 99 -5.49 -19.62 -13.40
C LEU A 99 -6.77 -20.40 -13.75
N GLY A 100 -7.59 -20.78 -12.79
CA GLY A 100 -8.92 -21.34 -13.02
C GLY A 100 -9.85 -20.35 -13.72
N ALA A 101 -9.80 -19.07 -13.35
CA ALA A 101 -10.61 -18.01 -13.96
C ALA A 101 -10.29 -17.81 -15.45
N THR A 102 -9.08 -18.17 -15.93
CA THR A 102 -8.76 -18.09 -17.37
C THR A 102 -9.58 -19.06 -18.21
N ALA A 103 -10.12 -20.13 -17.63
CA ALA A 103 -11.00 -21.09 -18.33
C ALA A 103 -12.49 -20.74 -18.16
N ALA A 104 -12.84 -20.09 -17.04
CA ALA A 104 -14.23 -19.76 -16.69
C ALA A 104 -14.27 -18.38 -15.95
N PRO A 105 -14.28 -17.25 -16.70
CA PRO A 105 -14.12 -15.91 -16.11
C PRO A 105 -15.43 -15.40 -15.49
N TYR A 106 -15.97 -16.11 -14.50
CA TYR A 106 -17.16 -15.68 -13.79
C TYR A 106 -16.83 -14.68 -12.68
N LEU A 107 -17.69 -13.68 -12.49
CA LEU A 107 -17.56 -12.66 -11.45
C LEU A 107 -17.29 -13.24 -10.05
N VAL A 108 -17.98 -14.33 -9.70
CA VAL A 108 -17.83 -14.99 -8.38
C VAL A 108 -16.42 -15.52 -8.18
N ILE A 109 -15.75 -16.04 -9.23
CA ILE A 109 -14.38 -16.56 -9.15
C ILE A 109 -13.41 -15.41 -8.88
N PHE A 110 -13.60 -14.25 -9.51
CA PHE A 110 -12.81 -13.07 -9.25
C PHE A 110 -13.02 -12.54 -7.83
N LEU A 111 -14.26 -12.51 -7.33
CA LEU A 111 -14.54 -12.11 -5.93
C LEU A 111 -13.87 -13.07 -4.94
N LEU A 112 -13.90 -14.38 -5.18
CA LEU A 112 -13.20 -15.35 -4.34
C LEU A 112 -11.68 -15.14 -4.38
N ALA A 113 -11.10 -14.89 -5.54
CA ALA A 113 -9.70 -14.54 -5.67
C ALA A 113 -9.36 -13.29 -4.85
N MET A 114 -10.14 -12.23 -5.00
CA MET A 114 -9.93 -10.96 -4.27
C MET A 114 -10.09 -11.13 -2.76
N ALA A 115 -11.02 -11.97 -2.30
CA ALA A 115 -11.15 -12.30 -0.88
C ALA A 115 -9.86 -12.91 -0.33
N VAL A 116 -9.29 -13.89 -1.04
CA VAL A 116 -8.01 -14.52 -0.65
C VAL A 116 -6.87 -13.50 -0.70
N TRP A 117 -6.88 -12.58 -1.68
CA TRP A 117 -5.85 -11.55 -1.80
C TRP A 117 -5.92 -10.54 -0.65
N GLY A 118 -7.11 -10.14 -0.22
CA GLY A 118 -7.29 -9.30 0.98
C GLY A 118 -6.72 -9.98 2.23
N ILE A 119 -7.03 -11.26 2.46
CA ILE A 119 -6.48 -12.06 3.56
C ILE A 119 -4.94 -12.14 3.48
N TYR A 120 -4.38 -12.32 2.30
CA TYR A 120 -2.93 -12.35 2.06
C TYR A 120 -2.23 -11.09 2.57
N TYR A 121 -2.72 -9.91 2.23
CA TYR A 121 -2.12 -8.64 2.67
C TYR A 121 -2.09 -8.51 4.18
N GLU A 122 -3.19 -8.86 4.84
CA GLU A 122 -3.28 -8.75 6.29
C GLU A 122 -2.36 -9.74 7.00
N LEU A 123 -2.29 -10.99 6.53
CA LEU A 123 -1.35 -11.98 7.09
C LEU A 123 0.11 -11.54 6.99
N LEU A 124 0.52 -10.95 5.85
CA LEU A 124 1.86 -10.41 5.69
C LEU A 124 2.08 -9.20 6.60
N GLY A 125 1.13 -8.27 6.66
CA GLY A 125 1.21 -7.08 7.49
C GLY A 125 1.36 -7.43 8.98
N PHE A 126 0.58 -8.38 9.48
CA PHE A 126 0.72 -8.90 10.85
C PHE A 126 2.06 -9.58 11.07
N GLY A 127 2.52 -10.41 10.12
CA GLY A 127 3.81 -11.08 10.18
C GLY A 127 4.99 -10.10 10.25
N GLU A 128 4.98 -9.06 9.41
CA GLU A 128 5.99 -8.00 9.41
C GLU A 128 6.02 -7.23 10.73
N GLN A 129 4.85 -6.83 11.24
CA GLN A 129 4.75 -6.10 12.50
C GLN A 129 5.27 -6.91 13.67
N GLN A 130 4.84 -8.17 13.76
CA GLN A 130 5.29 -9.06 14.81
C GLN A 130 6.79 -9.32 14.71
N PHE A 131 7.33 -9.48 13.49
CA PHE A 131 8.78 -9.65 13.31
C PHE A 131 9.57 -8.45 13.85
N VAL A 132 9.16 -7.24 13.49
CA VAL A 132 9.86 -6.03 13.96
C VAL A 132 9.77 -5.93 15.48
N ALA A 133 8.59 -6.19 16.07
CA ALA A 133 8.40 -6.14 17.52
C ALA A 133 9.26 -7.19 18.27
N ASP A 134 9.32 -8.43 17.76
CA ASP A 134 9.95 -9.56 18.46
C ASP A 134 11.45 -9.70 18.19
N SER A 135 11.90 -9.30 16.99
CA SER A 135 13.25 -9.61 16.50
C SER A 135 14.20 -8.43 16.51
N THR A 136 13.70 -7.21 16.71
CA THR A 136 14.54 -6.01 16.69
C THR A 136 14.42 -5.22 18.00
N PRO A 137 15.52 -4.64 18.53
CA PRO A 137 15.43 -3.71 19.66
C PRO A 137 14.63 -2.45 19.30
N LEU A 138 13.90 -1.86 20.25
CA LEU A 138 13.06 -0.67 20.05
C LEU A 138 13.76 0.46 19.29
N ARG A 139 15.04 0.71 19.62
CA ARG A 139 15.86 1.75 18.96
C ARG A 139 16.09 1.51 17.46
N LEU A 140 15.92 0.28 16.97
CA LEU A 140 16.18 -0.12 15.60
C LEU A 140 14.89 -0.35 14.80
N HIS A 141 13.69 -0.24 15.40
CA HIS A 141 12.41 -0.49 14.73
C HIS A 141 12.27 0.34 13.44
N SER A 142 12.50 1.66 13.52
CA SER A 142 12.41 2.53 12.35
C SER A 142 13.42 2.16 11.26
N ALA A 143 14.63 1.75 11.64
CA ALA A 143 15.65 1.34 10.69
C ALA A 143 15.31 -0.01 10.03
N ALA A 144 14.73 -0.96 10.79
CA ALA A 144 14.26 -2.24 10.26
C ALA A 144 13.11 -2.04 9.25
N TRP A 145 12.12 -1.22 9.59
CA TRP A 145 11.07 -0.83 8.66
C TRP A 145 11.62 -0.15 7.41
N GLY A 146 12.62 0.72 7.55
CA GLY A 146 13.29 1.37 6.41
C GLY A 146 13.94 0.36 5.46
N VAL A 147 14.64 -0.65 5.99
CA VAL A 147 15.23 -1.71 5.16
C VAL A 147 14.17 -2.55 4.47
N MET A 148 13.11 -2.97 5.18
CA MET A 148 12.00 -3.73 4.60
C MET A 148 11.28 -2.92 3.52
N SER A 149 11.09 -1.62 3.72
CA SER A 149 10.51 -0.71 2.73
C SER A 149 11.32 -0.61 1.44
N ILE A 150 12.66 -0.69 1.51
CA ILE A 150 13.51 -0.73 0.30
C ILE A 150 13.20 -1.99 -0.52
N PHE A 151 13.13 -3.16 0.10
CA PHE A 151 12.79 -4.41 -0.59
C PHE A 151 11.39 -4.35 -1.20
N ARG A 152 10.41 -3.80 -0.47
CA ARG A 152 9.05 -3.57 -0.95
C ARG A 152 9.03 -2.64 -2.17
N SER A 153 9.63 -1.46 -2.06
CA SER A 153 9.66 -0.48 -3.14
C SER A 153 10.36 -1.02 -4.40
N LEU A 154 11.43 -1.80 -4.23
CA LEU A 154 12.12 -2.45 -5.34
C LEU A 154 11.23 -3.50 -6.03
N ALA A 155 10.49 -4.30 -5.25
CA ALA A 155 9.55 -5.28 -5.78
C ALA A 155 8.44 -4.61 -6.60
N TYR A 156 7.82 -3.56 -6.08
CA TYR A 156 6.75 -2.84 -6.76
C TYR A 156 7.24 -1.98 -7.94
N PHE A 157 8.50 -1.58 -7.95
CA PHE A 157 9.11 -0.96 -9.14
C PHE A 157 9.36 -1.97 -10.26
N LEU A 158 9.92 -3.14 -9.93
CA LEU A 158 10.26 -4.18 -10.92
C LEU A 158 9.02 -4.97 -11.39
N GLY A 159 8.01 -5.13 -10.53
CA GLY A 159 6.84 -5.94 -10.80
C GLY A 159 6.10 -5.60 -12.10
N PRO A 160 5.69 -4.35 -12.31
CA PRO A 160 5.01 -3.95 -13.56
C PRO A 160 5.88 -4.11 -14.81
N ILE A 161 7.20 -3.88 -14.71
CA ILE A 161 8.14 -4.10 -15.84
C ILE A 161 8.15 -5.58 -16.22
N ILE A 162 8.37 -6.45 -15.24
CA ILE A 162 8.40 -7.90 -15.45
C ILE A 162 7.02 -8.39 -15.87
N GLY A 163 5.94 -7.91 -15.24
CA GLY A 163 4.56 -8.25 -15.55
C GLY A 163 4.20 -7.94 -17.01
N GLY A 164 4.56 -6.77 -17.50
CA GLY A 164 4.36 -6.38 -18.90
C GLY A 164 5.15 -7.26 -19.87
N LEU A 165 6.43 -7.56 -19.58
CA LEU A 165 7.25 -8.47 -20.40
C LEU A 165 6.71 -9.90 -20.41
N LEU A 166 6.14 -10.36 -19.31
CA LEU A 166 5.54 -11.70 -19.20
C LEU A 166 4.22 -11.77 -19.95
N LEU A 167 3.38 -10.74 -19.82
CA LEU A 167 2.08 -10.65 -20.51
C LEU A 167 2.28 -10.67 -22.03
N ALA A 168 3.31 -10.00 -22.55
CA ALA A 168 3.66 -10.05 -23.97
C ALA A 168 4.02 -11.47 -24.48
N ARG A 169 4.33 -12.43 -23.58
CA ARG A 169 4.62 -13.83 -23.93
C ARG A 169 3.40 -14.75 -23.82
N GLY A 170 2.34 -14.30 -23.15
CA GLY A 170 1.08 -15.04 -23.01
C GLY A 170 0.33 -14.68 -21.74
N ASP A 171 -0.98 -14.73 -21.82
CA ASP A 171 -1.92 -14.23 -20.78
C ASP A 171 -1.76 -14.90 -19.40
N ARG A 172 -1.29 -16.16 -19.37
CA ARG A 172 -1.10 -16.91 -18.11
C ARG A 172 0.31 -16.84 -17.55
N THR A 173 1.26 -16.31 -18.35
CA THR A 173 2.68 -16.30 -17.98
C THR A 173 2.95 -15.51 -16.69
N PRO A 174 2.29 -14.34 -16.42
CA PRO A 174 2.46 -13.63 -15.16
C PRO A 174 2.09 -14.48 -13.93
N ALA A 175 0.99 -15.26 -14.00
CA ALA A 175 0.55 -16.10 -12.90
C ALA A 175 1.52 -17.26 -12.62
N TYR A 176 2.03 -17.92 -13.66
CA TYR A 176 3.03 -18.99 -13.49
C TYR A 176 4.34 -18.46 -12.89
N PHE A 177 4.77 -17.29 -13.32
CA PHE A 177 5.99 -16.67 -12.79
C PHE A 177 5.81 -16.21 -11.35
N ALA A 178 4.64 -15.67 -11.00
CA ALA A 178 4.29 -15.31 -9.62
C ALA A 178 4.29 -16.54 -8.71
N ILE A 179 3.74 -17.69 -9.16
CA ILE A 179 3.81 -18.97 -8.43
C ILE A 179 5.27 -19.38 -8.21
N LEU A 180 6.13 -19.29 -9.23
CA LEU A 180 7.56 -19.61 -9.09
C LEU A 180 8.24 -18.74 -8.04
N LEU A 181 8.02 -17.41 -8.07
CA LEU A 181 8.59 -16.49 -7.09
C LEU A 181 8.08 -16.75 -5.67
N THR A 182 6.78 -17.03 -5.54
CA THR A 182 6.16 -17.39 -4.26
C THR A 182 6.75 -18.70 -3.73
N PHE A 183 6.98 -19.68 -4.61
CA PHE A 183 7.66 -20.94 -4.26
C PHE A 183 9.10 -20.72 -3.81
N LEU A 184 9.87 -19.86 -4.49
CA LEU A 184 11.20 -19.48 -4.05
C LEU A 184 11.14 -18.79 -2.67
N GLY A 185 10.19 -17.90 -2.44
CA GLY A 185 9.94 -17.29 -1.14
C GLY A 185 9.67 -18.33 -0.04
N LEU A 186 8.87 -19.34 -0.35
CA LEU A 186 8.60 -20.46 0.55
C LEU A 186 9.89 -21.24 0.89
N VAL A 187 10.69 -21.57 -0.12
CA VAL A 187 11.97 -22.28 0.09
C VAL A 187 12.89 -21.46 1.00
N PHE A 188 13.04 -20.15 0.74
CA PHE A 188 13.83 -19.28 1.60
C PHE A 188 13.27 -19.21 3.02
N LEU A 189 11.95 -19.16 3.21
CA LEU A 189 11.30 -19.18 4.53
C LEU A 189 11.57 -20.51 5.26
N MET A 190 11.57 -21.64 4.55
CA MET A 190 11.86 -22.94 5.17
C MET A 190 13.32 -23.09 5.56
N LEU A 191 14.24 -22.54 4.76
CA LEU A 191 15.68 -22.54 5.06
C LEU A 191 16.04 -21.55 6.17
N ALA A 192 15.24 -20.51 6.40
CA ALA A 192 15.46 -19.56 7.48
C ALA A 192 15.32 -20.25 8.85
N ARG A 193 16.42 -20.23 9.62
CA ARG A 193 16.46 -20.80 10.99
C ARG A 193 15.77 -19.83 11.93
N GLU A 194 14.64 -20.23 12.48
CA GLU A 194 13.97 -19.52 13.56
C GLU A 194 14.40 -20.12 14.90
N LYS A 195 15.04 -19.30 15.76
CA LYS A 195 15.14 -19.66 17.17
C LYS A 195 13.75 -19.43 17.78
N HIS A 196 13.10 -20.49 18.22
CA HIS A 196 11.76 -20.46 18.84
C HIS A 196 11.75 -19.41 19.97
N LYS A 197 11.18 -18.25 19.72
CA LYS A 197 10.73 -17.36 20.78
C LYS A 197 9.26 -17.64 21.01
N ARG A 198 8.87 -17.74 22.28
CA ARG A 198 7.45 -17.84 22.65
C ARG A 198 6.72 -16.64 22.07
N PRO A 199 5.51 -16.82 21.49
CA PRO A 199 4.70 -15.70 21.06
C PRO A 199 4.49 -14.75 22.24
N ILE A 200 4.64 -13.46 22.00
CA ILE A 200 4.26 -12.45 23.01
C ILE A 200 2.75 -12.52 23.08
N GLU A 201 2.19 -12.85 24.26
CA GLU A 201 0.77 -12.71 24.52
C GLU A 201 0.46 -11.21 24.45
N ILE A 202 -0.12 -10.79 23.36
CA ILE A 202 -0.72 -9.44 23.26
C ILE A 202 -1.99 -9.52 24.08
N ASP A 203 -2.06 -8.77 25.14
CA ASP A 203 -3.25 -8.61 25.96
C ASP A 203 -4.30 -7.88 25.13
N VAL A 204 -5.12 -8.66 24.41
CA VAL A 204 -6.22 -8.13 23.62
C VAL A 204 -7.38 -7.94 24.59
N HIS A 205 -7.52 -6.74 25.13
CA HIS A 205 -8.78 -6.34 25.72
C HIS A 205 -9.90 -6.52 24.69
N GLU A 206 -11.05 -7.00 25.11
CA GLU A 206 -12.23 -7.14 24.26
C GLU A 206 -12.49 -5.81 23.54
N VAL A 207 -12.27 -5.79 22.21
CA VAL A 207 -12.49 -4.60 21.41
C VAL A 207 -13.99 -4.43 21.23
N ASN A 208 -14.58 -3.55 21.99
CA ASN A 208 -15.96 -3.12 21.75
C ASN A 208 -15.94 -2.16 20.54
N LEU A 209 -16.28 -2.70 19.36
CA LEU A 209 -16.28 -1.94 18.10
C LEU A 209 -17.12 -0.65 18.18
N ILE A 210 -18.26 -0.67 18.90
CA ILE A 210 -19.13 0.50 19.03
C ILE A 210 -18.40 1.60 19.82
N ARG A 211 -17.70 1.22 20.89
CA ARG A 211 -16.92 2.15 21.70
C ARG A 211 -15.73 2.69 20.91
N GLU A 212 -15.06 1.85 20.13
CA GLU A 212 -13.95 2.26 19.27
C GLU A 212 -14.40 3.28 18.22
N LEU A 213 -15.52 3.03 17.54
CA LEU A 213 -16.10 3.95 16.58
C LEU A 213 -16.53 5.28 17.23
N ALA A 214 -17.01 5.26 18.49
CA ALA A 214 -17.28 6.48 19.23
C ALA A 214 -16.03 7.31 19.50
N HIS A 215 -14.92 6.66 19.90
CA HIS A 215 -13.62 7.33 20.06
C HIS A 215 -13.11 7.89 18.73
N TRP A 216 -13.22 7.15 17.64
CA TRP A 216 -12.84 7.61 16.30
C TRP A 216 -13.66 8.82 15.84
N LYS A 217 -14.96 8.85 16.16
CA LYS A 217 -15.81 10.03 15.85
C LYS A 217 -15.31 11.30 16.56
N VAL A 218 -14.92 11.18 17.83
CA VAL A 218 -14.36 12.30 18.60
C VAL A 218 -12.99 12.72 18.01
N LEU A 219 -12.10 11.77 17.72
CA LEU A 219 -10.81 12.06 17.10
C LEU A 219 -10.98 12.67 15.73
N PHE A 220 -11.85 12.12 14.90
CA PHE A 220 -12.11 12.61 13.55
C PHE A 220 -12.51 14.08 13.54
N SER A 221 -13.35 14.54 14.47
CA SER A 221 -13.77 15.95 14.53
C SER A 221 -12.60 16.92 14.71
N HIS A 222 -11.45 16.46 15.23
CA HIS A 222 -10.26 17.28 15.46
C HIS A 222 -9.13 17.04 14.46
N VAL A 223 -9.02 15.80 13.94
CA VAL A 223 -7.94 15.42 13.01
C VAL A 223 -8.41 15.19 11.58
N TRP A 224 -9.68 15.50 11.27
CA TRP A 224 -10.28 15.28 9.96
C TRP A 224 -9.44 15.80 8.78
N PRO A 225 -8.68 16.94 8.89
CA PRO A 225 -7.93 17.41 7.73
C PRO A 225 -6.84 16.44 7.28
N ILE A 226 -6.17 15.79 8.26
CA ILE A 226 -5.14 14.79 7.93
C ILE A 226 -5.75 13.47 7.49
N VAL A 227 -6.90 13.09 8.05
CA VAL A 227 -7.65 11.89 7.64
C VAL A 227 -8.10 12.02 6.18
N ILE A 228 -8.73 13.14 5.81
CA ILE A 228 -9.14 13.41 4.43
C ILE A 228 -7.93 13.43 3.49
N MET A 229 -6.84 14.09 3.88
CA MET A 229 -5.62 14.11 3.09
C MET A 229 -5.10 12.69 2.84
N SER A 230 -5.04 11.84 3.87
CA SER A 230 -4.60 10.44 3.76
C SER A 230 -5.51 9.62 2.85
N ILE A 231 -6.83 9.80 2.95
CA ILE A 231 -7.80 9.12 2.08
C ILE A 231 -7.54 9.50 0.61
N PHE A 232 -7.36 10.79 0.30
CA PHE A 232 -7.11 11.20 -1.08
C PHE A 232 -5.74 10.77 -1.61
N MET A 233 -4.71 10.72 -0.75
CA MET A 233 -3.43 10.13 -1.13
C MET A 233 -3.58 8.64 -1.45
N GLY A 234 -4.26 7.88 -0.61
CA GLY A 234 -4.55 6.46 -0.85
C GLY A 234 -5.46 6.24 -2.06
N LEU A 235 -6.37 7.16 -2.35
CA LEU A 235 -7.25 7.10 -3.52
C LEU A 235 -6.47 7.30 -4.83
N VAL A 236 -5.48 8.21 -4.86
CA VAL A 236 -4.55 8.33 -5.99
C VAL A 236 -3.78 7.03 -6.16
N ASP A 237 -3.21 6.49 -5.08
CA ASP A 237 -2.45 5.25 -5.12
C ASP A 237 -3.31 4.07 -5.63
N ALA A 238 -4.52 3.90 -5.10
CA ALA A 238 -5.47 2.89 -5.57
C ALA A 238 -5.83 3.05 -7.06
N THR A 239 -5.96 4.28 -7.56
CA THR A 239 -6.21 4.56 -8.99
C THR A 239 -5.04 4.08 -9.85
N PHE A 240 -3.78 4.29 -9.42
CA PHE A 240 -2.62 3.79 -10.16
C PHE A 240 -2.56 2.26 -10.20
N TRP A 241 -2.89 1.59 -9.09
CA TRP A 241 -2.88 0.12 -9.02
C TRP A 241 -4.10 -0.56 -9.66
N THR A 242 -5.10 0.20 -10.11
CA THR A 242 -6.28 -0.30 -10.83
C THR A 242 -6.28 0.20 -12.27
N THR A 243 -6.85 1.36 -12.51
CA THR A 243 -6.92 1.98 -13.83
C THR A 243 -5.53 2.25 -14.43
N GLY A 244 -4.52 2.54 -13.58
CA GLY A 244 -3.15 2.78 -14.03
C GLY A 244 -2.45 1.54 -14.57
N ALA A 245 -2.75 0.35 -14.04
CA ALA A 245 -2.23 -0.90 -14.57
C ALA A 245 -2.78 -1.14 -15.99
N VAL A 246 -4.08 -0.89 -16.20
CA VAL A 246 -4.73 -1.00 -17.51
C VAL A 246 -4.17 0.04 -18.49
N TRP A 247 -4.08 1.30 -18.07
CA TRP A 247 -3.55 2.36 -18.92
C TRP A 247 -2.07 2.14 -19.28
N SER A 248 -1.26 1.63 -18.36
CA SER A 248 0.13 1.25 -18.61
C SER A 248 0.24 0.16 -19.68
N HIS A 249 -0.66 -0.84 -19.66
CA HIS A 249 -0.73 -1.87 -20.67
C HIS A 249 -1.12 -1.28 -22.04
N THR A 250 -2.18 -0.48 -22.11
CA THR A 250 -2.62 0.22 -23.34
C THR A 250 -1.51 1.11 -23.94
N LEU A 251 -0.74 1.81 -23.11
CA LEU A 251 0.40 2.59 -23.58
C LEU A 251 1.55 1.72 -24.07
N SER A 252 1.77 0.53 -23.50
CA SER A 252 2.81 -0.39 -23.93
C SER A 252 2.56 -0.95 -25.33
N GLU A 253 1.30 -1.11 -25.73
CA GLU A 253 0.92 -1.49 -27.09
C GLU A 253 1.22 -0.39 -28.12
N ARG A 254 1.20 0.87 -27.70
CA ARG A 254 1.52 2.03 -28.58
C ARG A 254 3.02 2.29 -28.68
N SER A 255 3.76 2.05 -27.60
CA SER A 255 5.22 2.25 -27.53
C SER A 255 5.82 1.44 -26.40
N TRP A 256 6.98 0.84 -26.60
CA TRP A 256 7.69 0.04 -25.60
C TRP A 256 7.94 0.81 -24.27
N TRP A 257 8.13 2.12 -24.32
CA TRP A 257 8.27 2.94 -23.09
C TRP A 257 6.92 3.29 -22.44
N GLY A 258 5.80 3.12 -23.13
CA GLY A 258 4.48 3.30 -22.54
C GLY A 258 4.26 2.41 -21.31
N GLY A 259 4.83 1.20 -21.32
CA GLY A 259 4.84 0.29 -20.16
C GLY A 259 5.57 0.83 -18.93
N MET A 260 6.37 1.91 -19.06
CA MET A 260 7.01 2.56 -17.92
C MET A 260 6.07 3.45 -17.09
N PHE A 261 4.79 3.57 -17.45
CA PHE A 261 3.82 4.40 -16.75
C PHE A 261 3.72 4.04 -15.26
N LEU A 262 3.44 2.79 -14.94
CA LEU A 262 3.35 2.32 -13.55
C LEU A 262 4.72 2.21 -12.84
N PRO A 263 5.80 1.73 -13.48
CA PRO A 263 7.15 1.83 -12.91
C PRO A 263 7.57 3.25 -12.52
N LEU A 264 7.29 4.25 -13.36
CA LEU A 264 7.60 5.65 -13.04
C LEU A 264 6.76 6.22 -11.90
N TYR A 265 5.56 5.69 -11.69
CA TYR A 265 4.77 6.01 -10.52
C TYR A 265 5.45 5.52 -9.23
N THR A 266 6.00 4.31 -9.23
CA THR A 266 6.60 3.70 -8.04
C THR A 266 8.07 4.10 -7.81
N LEU A 267 8.79 4.51 -8.85
CA LEU A 267 10.22 4.84 -8.80
C LEU A 267 10.58 5.86 -7.71
N PRO A 268 9.85 6.97 -7.50
CA PRO A 268 10.21 7.95 -6.48
C PRO A 268 10.20 7.40 -5.05
N SER A 269 9.37 6.40 -4.75
CA SER A 269 9.30 5.80 -3.41
C SER A 269 10.62 5.13 -2.98
N LEU A 270 11.48 4.75 -3.93
CA LEU A 270 12.79 4.16 -3.66
C LEU A 270 13.75 5.15 -2.97
N PHE A 271 13.67 6.43 -3.25
CA PHE A 271 14.67 7.41 -2.81
C PHE A 271 14.11 8.60 -2.04
N VAL A 272 12.82 8.92 -2.19
CA VAL A 272 12.21 10.08 -1.52
C VAL A 272 12.27 9.96 -0.01
N GLY A 273 12.15 8.76 0.56
CA GLY A 273 12.30 8.52 1.99
C GLY A 273 13.64 9.02 2.54
N PHE A 274 14.74 8.83 1.81
CA PHE A 274 16.06 9.33 2.18
C PHE A 274 16.14 10.87 2.09
N VAL A 275 15.50 11.45 1.09
CA VAL A 275 15.47 12.92 0.91
C VAL A 275 14.70 13.55 2.07
N VAL A 276 13.52 13.05 2.39
CA VAL A 276 12.69 13.58 3.49
C VAL A 276 13.36 13.39 4.84
N ALA A 277 13.99 12.25 5.08
CA ALA A 277 14.77 12.01 6.30
C ALA A 277 15.94 13.00 6.45
N LYS A 278 16.60 13.38 5.36
CA LYS A 278 17.68 14.37 5.37
C LYS A 278 17.18 15.79 5.58
N TRP A 279 15.98 16.11 5.10
CA TRP A 279 15.39 17.47 5.28
C TRP A 279 15.07 17.80 6.73
N GLN A 280 14.86 16.81 7.60
CA GLN A 280 14.58 16.98 9.04
C GLN A 280 13.48 18.02 9.30
N VAL A 281 12.36 17.91 8.60
CA VAL A 281 11.23 18.83 8.76
C VAL A 281 10.60 18.62 10.14
N PHE A 282 10.85 19.51 11.08
CA PHE A 282 10.30 19.44 12.44
C PHE A 282 8.94 20.15 12.55
N GLU A 283 8.78 21.28 11.86
CA GLU A 283 7.56 22.09 11.92
C GLU A 283 6.89 22.26 10.55
N GLY A 284 5.59 22.48 10.55
CA GLY A 284 4.84 22.75 9.33
C GLY A 284 4.62 21.55 8.42
N LYS A 285 4.89 20.30 8.88
CA LYS A 285 4.75 19.05 8.11
C LYS A 285 3.39 18.97 7.40
N LYS A 286 2.29 19.28 8.11
CA LYS A 286 0.93 19.26 7.57
C LYS A 286 0.79 20.18 6.35
N ARG A 287 1.16 21.46 6.48
CA ARG A 287 1.08 22.43 5.38
C ARG A 287 1.98 22.06 4.21
N LEU A 288 3.13 21.49 4.49
CA LEU A 288 4.05 21.05 3.46
C LEU A 288 3.48 19.85 2.71
N ALA A 289 2.92 18.87 3.41
CA ALA A 289 2.24 17.71 2.82
C ALA A 289 1.04 18.15 1.94
N GLU A 290 0.19 19.07 2.43
CA GLU A 290 -0.92 19.64 1.66
C GLU A 290 -0.46 20.31 0.37
N LYS A 291 0.64 21.08 0.40
CA LYS A 291 1.22 21.72 -0.79
C LYS A 291 1.75 20.69 -1.79
N PHE A 292 2.48 19.69 -1.32
CA PHE A 292 2.99 18.63 -2.20
C PHE A 292 1.84 17.84 -2.83
N LEU A 293 0.79 17.54 -2.07
CA LEU A 293 -0.41 16.89 -2.59
C LEU A 293 -1.14 17.76 -3.62
N PHE A 294 -1.25 19.06 -3.38
CA PHE A 294 -1.85 20.02 -4.31
C PHE A 294 -1.13 20.04 -5.65
N PHE A 295 0.21 20.21 -5.63
CA PHE A 295 0.99 20.20 -6.88
C PHE A 295 0.99 18.83 -7.54
N SER A 296 1.01 17.74 -6.79
CA SER A 296 0.85 16.38 -7.33
C SER A 296 -0.47 16.27 -8.11
N GLY A 297 -1.57 16.76 -7.55
CA GLY A 297 -2.87 16.80 -8.20
C GLY A 297 -2.88 17.60 -9.51
N ILE A 298 -2.16 18.74 -9.57
CA ILE A 298 -2.03 19.53 -10.81
C ILE A 298 -1.38 18.71 -11.92
N PHE A 299 -0.22 18.09 -11.66
CA PHE A 299 0.45 17.27 -12.67
C PHE A 299 -0.37 16.05 -13.07
N LEU A 300 -1.09 15.45 -12.13
CA LEU A 300 -2.01 14.37 -12.42
C LEU A 300 -3.19 14.83 -13.32
N ALA A 301 -3.75 16.02 -13.06
CA ALA A 301 -4.79 16.60 -13.88
C ALA A 301 -4.34 16.89 -15.32
N MET A 302 -3.06 17.21 -15.51
CA MET A 302 -2.49 17.50 -16.84
C MET A 302 -2.40 16.27 -17.76
N LEU A 303 -2.52 15.04 -17.22
CA LEU A 303 -2.47 13.81 -18.03
C LEU A 303 -3.51 13.78 -19.16
N GLY A 304 -4.70 14.32 -18.93
CA GLY A 304 -5.76 14.40 -19.95
C GLY A 304 -5.49 15.40 -21.07
N LEU A 305 -4.55 16.34 -20.90
CA LEU A 305 -4.29 17.41 -21.88
C LEU A 305 -3.44 16.96 -23.07
N THR A 306 -2.84 15.76 -23.00
CA THR A 306 -1.90 15.31 -24.03
C THR A 306 -2.03 13.83 -24.36
N ASP A 307 -1.88 13.50 -25.64
CA ASP A 307 -1.77 12.12 -26.13
C ASP A 307 -0.33 11.66 -26.26
N ALA A 308 0.64 12.58 -26.12
CA ALA A 308 2.04 12.27 -26.23
C ALA A 308 2.54 11.49 -25.00
N ILE A 309 2.96 10.26 -25.22
CA ILE A 309 3.40 9.31 -24.16
C ILE A 309 4.49 9.94 -23.29
N PHE A 310 5.45 10.64 -23.88
CA PHE A 310 6.54 11.28 -23.13
C PHE A 310 6.02 12.25 -22.06
N PHE A 311 5.07 13.13 -22.39
CA PHE A 311 4.51 14.06 -21.42
C PHE A 311 3.65 13.35 -20.36
N GLN A 312 2.94 12.31 -20.73
CA GLN A 312 2.19 11.51 -19.76
C GLN A 312 3.14 10.86 -18.74
N LEU A 313 4.23 10.25 -19.20
CA LEU A 313 5.26 9.66 -18.32
C LEU A 313 5.94 10.73 -17.43
N LEU A 314 6.22 11.91 -17.99
CA LEU A 314 6.77 13.03 -17.24
C LEU A 314 5.81 13.50 -16.15
N PHE A 315 4.53 13.68 -16.46
CA PHE A 315 3.52 14.12 -15.50
C PHE A 315 3.30 13.09 -14.39
N VAL A 316 3.27 11.79 -14.72
CA VAL A 316 3.21 10.73 -13.72
C VAL A 316 4.43 10.78 -12.80
N PHE A 317 5.64 10.86 -13.36
CA PHE A 317 6.86 10.89 -12.55
C PHE A 317 6.93 12.11 -11.62
N VAL A 318 6.55 13.29 -12.11
CA VAL A 318 6.52 14.50 -11.27
C VAL A 318 5.42 14.40 -10.21
N SER A 319 4.21 14.00 -10.61
CA SER A 319 3.09 13.81 -9.67
C SER A 319 3.42 12.80 -8.57
N SER A 320 3.96 11.64 -8.95
CA SER A 320 4.33 10.58 -7.99
C SER A 320 5.48 10.99 -7.08
N THR A 321 6.45 11.78 -7.57
CA THR A 321 7.53 12.33 -6.74
C THR A 321 6.98 13.25 -5.65
N LEU A 322 6.07 14.13 -6.00
CA LEU A 322 5.42 15.04 -5.06
C LEU A 322 4.54 14.26 -4.07
N LEU A 323 3.79 13.27 -4.54
CA LEU A 323 2.98 12.40 -3.69
C LEU A 323 3.85 11.58 -2.72
N ALA A 324 4.96 11.02 -3.20
CA ALA A 324 5.91 10.26 -2.38
C ALA A 324 6.53 11.08 -1.25
N VAL A 325 6.68 12.40 -1.43
CA VAL A 325 7.08 13.34 -0.35
C VAL A 325 5.94 13.56 0.63
N SER A 326 4.69 13.64 0.14
CA SER A 326 3.52 13.91 0.99
C SER A 326 3.26 12.78 2.00
N PHE A 327 3.47 11.52 1.63
CA PHE A 327 3.25 10.36 2.51
C PHE A 327 4.04 10.43 3.83
N PRO A 328 5.38 10.48 3.85
CA PRO A 328 6.14 10.50 5.11
C PRO A 328 5.92 11.78 5.93
N LEU A 329 5.58 12.89 5.29
CA LEU A 329 5.21 14.11 6.02
C LEU A 329 3.89 13.92 6.76
N THR A 330 2.91 13.27 6.14
CA THR A 330 1.61 12.93 6.72
C THR A 330 1.76 11.95 7.89
N ASP A 331 2.55 10.88 7.71
CA ASP A 331 2.88 9.92 8.77
C ASP A 331 3.59 10.61 9.93
N GLY A 332 4.46 11.57 9.63
CA GLY A 332 5.11 12.41 10.63
C GLY A 332 4.11 13.26 11.44
N VAL A 333 3.03 13.78 10.82
CA VAL A 333 1.97 14.50 11.56
C VAL A 333 1.18 13.54 12.44
N TYR A 334 0.80 12.33 11.95
CA TYR A 334 0.17 11.31 12.79
C TYR A 334 1.04 10.94 13.99
N SER A 335 2.33 10.71 13.76
CA SER A 335 3.28 10.40 14.84
C SER A 335 3.38 11.51 15.88
N ASP A 336 3.41 12.78 15.45
CA ASP A 336 3.43 13.95 16.36
C ASP A 336 2.12 14.04 17.18
N ILE A 337 0.98 13.62 16.64
CA ILE A 337 -0.30 13.60 17.35
C ILE A 337 -0.34 12.41 18.31
N VAL A 338 0.05 11.22 17.86
CA VAL A 338 0.15 9.98 18.67
C VAL A 338 1.01 10.20 19.92
N ALA A 339 2.15 10.89 19.76
CA ALA A 339 3.05 11.21 20.87
C ALA A 339 2.39 12.07 21.97
N ARG A 340 1.37 12.87 21.59
CA ARG A 340 0.62 13.76 22.51
C ARG A 340 -0.59 13.09 23.17
N MET A 341 -0.99 11.88 22.73
CA MET A 341 -2.19 11.17 23.23
C MET A 341 -1.94 10.27 24.45
N GLY A 342 -0.67 10.07 24.85
CA GLY A 342 -0.35 9.25 26.03
C GLY A 342 -0.80 7.81 25.88
N ARG A 343 -1.62 7.31 26.84
CA ARG A 343 -2.12 5.92 26.87
C ARG A 343 -3.13 5.62 25.76
N GLU A 344 -3.93 6.60 25.37
CA GLU A 344 -5.04 6.44 24.39
C GLU A 344 -4.57 6.53 22.92
N ARG A 345 -3.25 6.54 22.68
CA ARG A 345 -2.63 6.60 21.33
C ARG A 345 -3.11 5.51 20.38
N ARG A 346 -3.53 4.35 20.90
CA ARG A 346 -4.00 3.20 20.12
C ARG A 346 -5.19 3.55 19.21
N HIS A 347 -6.13 4.39 19.68
CA HIS A 347 -7.32 4.79 18.93
C HIS A 347 -6.97 5.61 17.68
N LEU A 348 -5.97 6.51 17.79
CA LEU A 348 -5.52 7.27 16.63
C LEU A 348 -4.70 6.42 15.66
N ILE A 349 -3.91 5.47 16.15
CA ILE A 349 -3.18 4.52 15.30
C ILE A 349 -4.19 3.68 14.50
N GLY A 350 -5.26 3.19 15.12
CA GLY A 350 -6.35 2.48 14.45
C GLY A 350 -7.01 3.35 13.38
N LEU A 351 -7.41 4.57 13.73
CA LEU A 351 -8.02 5.51 12.79
C LEU A 351 -7.10 5.81 11.59
N SER A 352 -5.81 6.04 11.82
CA SER A 352 -4.87 6.35 10.73
C SER A 352 -4.69 5.18 9.75
N ARG A 353 -4.68 3.95 10.24
CA ARG A 353 -4.61 2.74 9.39
C ARG A 353 -5.89 2.56 8.58
N SER A 354 -7.04 2.74 9.21
CA SER A 354 -8.34 2.63 8.54
C SER A 354 -8.50 3.62 7.38
N THR A 355 -7.76 4.74 7.36
CA THR A 355 -7.82 5.69 6.24
C THR A 355 -7.35 5.08 4.92
N ILE A 356 -6.29 4.26 4.96
CA ILE A 356 -5.77 3.57 3.77
C ILE A 356 -6.76 2.50 3.32
N SER A 357 -7.29 1.71 4.25
CA SER A 357 -8.30 0.68 3.93
C SER A 357 -9.54 1.31 3.29
N ILE A 358 -10.04 2.44 3.81
CA ILE A 358 -11.17 3.18 3.23
C ILE A 358 -10.82 3.65 1.81
N ALA A 359 -9.62 4.19 1.59
CA ALA A 359 -9.19 4.64 0.28
C ALA A 359 -9.15 3.49 -0.74
N TYR A 360 -8.71 2.31 -0.35
CA TYR A 360 -8.68 1.13 -1.21
C TYR A 360 -10.02 0.40 -1.34
N ILE A 361 -10.98 0.64 -0.44
CA ILE A 361 -12.38 0.20 -0.63
C ILE A 361 -13.07 1.08 -1.66
N ILE A 362 -12.89 2.40 -1.57
CA ILE A 362 -13.60 3.37 -2.43
C ILE A 362 -12.85 3.59 -3.75
N GLY A 363 -11.52 3.70 -3.71
CA GLY A 363 -10.68 4.16 -4.82
C GLY A 363 -10.82 3.34 -6.10
N PRO A 364 -10.64 2.00 -6.07
CA PRO A 364 -10.76 1.18 -7.26
C PRO A 364 -12.15 1.24 -7.89
N ALA A 365 -13.22 1.18 -7.08
CA ALA A 365 -14.60 1.28 -7.56
C ALA A 365 -14.87 2.66 -8.18
N TRP A 366 -14.43 3.72 -7.55
CA TRP A 366 -14.57 5.09 -8.03
C TRP A 366 -13.76 5.34 -9.31
N ALA A 367 -12.51 4.92 -9.35
CA ALA A 367 -11.65 5.02 -10.53
C ALA A 367 -12.23 4.21 -11.70
N GLY A 368 -12.70 2.98 -11.45
CA GLY A 368 -13.34 2.13 -12.44
C GLY A 368 -14.64 2.73 -12.98
N PHE A 369 -15.45 3.36 -12.11
CA PHE A 369 -16.67 4.08 -12.53
C PHE A 369 -16.32 5.25 -13.45
N ILE A 370 -15.36 6.08 -13.09
CA ILE A 370 -14.92 7.21 -13.94
C ILE A 370 -14.35 6.67 -15.25
N ALA A 371 -13.52 5.63 -15.21
CA ALA A 371 -12.92 5.04 -16.40
C ALA A 371 -13.97 4.49 -17.37
N SER A 372 -15.05 3.90 -16.86
CA SER A 372 -16.16 3.42 -17.70
C SER A 372 -16.94 4.53 -18.40
N THR A 373 -16.87 5.77 -17.90
CA THR A 373 -17.62 6.92 -18.46
C THR A 373 -16.78 7.79 -19.37
N ILE A 374 -15.52 8.07 -19.00
CA ILE A 374 -14.65 9.01 -19.72
C ILE A 374 -13.31 8.39 -20.17
N GLY A 375 -13.10 7.11 -19.92
CA GLY A 375 -11.87 6.38 -20.26
C GLY A 375 -10.75 6.51 -19.23
N GLU A 376 -9.78 5.57 -19.31
CA GLU A 376 -8.70 5.41 -18.31
C GLU A 376 -7.83 6.67 -18.18
N ARG A 377 -7.43 7.29 -19.29
CA ARG A 377 -6.59 8.49 -19.29
C ARG A 377 -7.24 9.67 -18.55
N LEU A 378 -8.49 9.96 -18.89
CA LEU A 378 -9.20 11.09 -18.29
C LEU A 378 -9.59 10.84 -16.83
N THR A 379 -9.61 9.58 -16.40
CA THR A 379 -9.77 9.21 -14.99
C THR A 379 -8.69 9.86 -14.14
N PHE A 380 -7.42 9.82 -14.57
CA PHE A 380 -6.33 10.48 -13.84
C PHE A 380 -6.50 11.98 -13.75
N SER A 381 -7.02 12.62 -14.81
CA SER A 381 -7.30 14.05 -14.76
C SER A 381 -8.44 14.38 -13.80
N ALA A 382 -9.50 13.59 -13.78
CA ALA A 382 -10.62 13.77 -12.85
C ALA A 382 -10.16 13.58 -11.38
N VAL A 383 -9.36 12.55 -11.11
CA VAL A 383 -8.74 12.31 -9.80
C VAL A 383 -7.83 13.47 -9.44
N GLY A 384 -6.97 13.92 -10.36
CA GLY A 384 -6.06 15.05 -10.15
C GLY A 384 -6.81 16.34 -9.81
N ILE A 385 -7.86 16.68 -10.54
CA ILE A 385 -8.71 17.85 -10.27
C ILE A 385 -9.34 17.73 -8.87
N THR A 386 -9.85 16.56 -8.51
CA THR A 386 -10.46 16.34 -7.20
C THR A 386 -9.43 16.53 -6.09
N VAL A 387 -8.21 16.02 -6.26
CA VAL A 387 -7.09 16.19 -5.32
C VAL A 387 -6.70 17.67 -5.19
N VAL A 388 -6.64 18.42 -6.31
CA VAL A 388 -6.36 19.87 -6.30
C VAL A 388 -7.42 20.62 -5.49
N VAL A 389 -8.71 20.34 -5.76
CA VAL A 389 -9.82 21.01 -5.04
C VAL A 389 -9.76 20.71 -3.55
N VAL A 390 -9.63 19.45 -3.17
CA VAL A 390 -9.57 19.04 -1.76
C VAL A 390 -8.35 19.63 -1.07
N SER A 391 -7.17 19.54 -1.68
CA SER A 391 -5.95 20.11 -1.10
C SER A 391 -6.01 21.62 -0.98
N ALA A 392 -6.62 22.33 -1.94
CA ALA A 392 -6.85 23.78 -1.87
C ALA A 392 -7.79 24.12 -0.70
N VAL A 393 -8.89 23.41 -0.55
CA VAL A 393 -9.81 23.56 0.59
C VAL A 393 -9.07 23.35 1.91
N LEU A 394 -8.29 22.26 2.04
CA LEU A 394 -7.50 21.99 3.25
C LEU A 394 -6.49 23.10 3.53
N LEU A 395 -5.78 23.59 2.51
CA LEU A 395 -4.82 24.68 2.63
C LEU A 395 -5.47 26.01 3.09
N LEU A 396 -6.67 26.33 2.62
CA LEU A 396 -7.33 27.59 2.89
C LEU A 396 -8.12 27.58 4.21
N THR A 397 -8.78 26.46 4.54
CA THR A 397 -9.77 26.40 5.64
C THR A 397 -9.24 25.80 6.94
N THR A 398 -8.15 25.01 6.89
CA THR A 398 -7.71 24.25 8.07
C THR A 398 -6.54 24.88 8.81
N PRO A 399 -6.44 24.72 10.15
CA PRO A 399 -5.36 25.33 10.93
C PRO A 399 -4.00 24.69 10.62
N LYS A 400 -2.93 25.46 10.81
CA LYS A 400 -1.55 24.97 10.64
C LYS A 400 -1.17 23.87 11.65
N LYS A 401 -1.69 23.95 12.87
CA LYS A 401 -1.48 22.96 13.94
C LYS A 401 -2.83 22.41 14.39
N LEU A 402 -2.93 21.08 14.45
CA LEU A 402 -4.13 20.40 14.91
C LEU A 402 -4.18 20.42 16.45
N LYS A 403 -5.35 20.75 17.01
CA LYS A 403 -5.62 20.71 18.44
C LYS A 403 -6.30 19.39 18.77
N LEU A 404 -5.90 18.76 19.87
CA LEU A 404 -6.52 17.53 20.38
C LEU A 404 -7.50 17.86 21.50
N PRO A 405 -8.60 17.09 21.65
CA PRO A 405 -9.55 17.21 22.72
C PRO A 405 -9.03 16.55 24.02
N GLN A 406 -8.00 17.14 24.63
CA GLN A 406 -7.33 16.56 25.79
C GLN A 406 -8.26 16.23 26.97
N GLU A 407 -9.31 17.05 27.19
CA GLU A 407 -10.28 16.83 28.26
C GLU A 407 -11.21 15.65 27.98
N GLU A 408 -11.54 15.40 26.70
CA GLU A 408 -12.36 14.26 26.32
C GLU A 408 -11.54 12.97 26.33
N ILE A 409 -10.29 13.02 25.84
CA ILE A 409 -9.38 11.88 25.85
C ILE A 409 -9.11 11.37 27.27
N LYS A 410 -8.95 12.30 28.25
CA LYS A 410 -8.79 11.94 29.68
C LYS A 410 -9.99 11.17 30.26
N LYS A 411 -11.19 11.33 29.72
CA LYS A 411 -12.38 10.60 30.17
C LYS A 411 -12.45 9.16 29.65
N TRP A 412 -11.55 8.76 28.75
CA TRP A 412 -11.50 7.40 28.21
C TRP A 412 -10.68 6.46 29.10
N GLU A 413 -9.81 7.02 29.95
CA GLU A 413 -9.08 6.31 31.01
C GLU A 413 -10.05 5.82 32.11
#